data_c8540d14cbbb695ccd67379847677340
#
_entry.id   c8540d14cbbb695ccd67379847677340
#
_cell.length_a   1.000
_cell.length_b   1.000
_cell.length_c   1.000
_cell.angle_alpha   90.00
_cell.angle_beta   90.00
_cell.angle_gamma   90.00
#
_symmetry.space_group_name_H-M   'P 1'
#
loop_
_entity.id
_entity.type
_entity.pdbx_description
1 polymer ?
#
loop_
_entity_poly.entity_id
_entity_poly.type
_entity_poly.pdbx_seq_one_letter_code
_entity_poly.pdbx_strand_id
1 'polypeptide(L)'
;MKSFKSLGVCDELISTLQKQGIKEPTPIQEQSIPIVFKGNDIIAKAQTGTGKTLAFLLPILQRIHTDVHQEQVLIIAPTRELIKQISDEAKVLGAVLDVDILPLIGGKTIESQLQQLGRRPHVILGTPGRLLDHTKRGSLHLDSIRRVVLDEADQMLHMGFLPDIENLIGQTDANRQLLLFSATIPDKIRNLAKAYMTKPVSVTAEGKHITLDSIDQRVYMMNPEDKTPRLIKMIQEDNPYLAIVFCNKREGAIRLSYELTAAGLNIAEMHGDLTQGRRTQILRDFAKAKTQILVATDIAARGIDIEGITHVYNYDVPHDVDYYIHRIGRTGRAGNSGIAVTFATPADESWLRRIERAIQATLTKYTKDGQIKTKGNASTAPKRKKATSKPKITSSYQSTKAKAHKARGHKGSNTRQRRTSTSQTGRRGNRR
;
A
#
# COMPACT_ATOMS: atom_id res chain seq x y z
N MET A 1 -3.92 26.24 -3.66
CA MET A 1 -3.28 24.95 -3.94
C MET A 1 -1.81 25.18 -4.23
N LYS A 2 -0.92 24.32 -3.77
CA LYS A 2 0.51 24.42 -4.08
C LYS A 2 0.73 23.92 -5.50
N SER A 3 1.69 24.50 -6.22
CA SER A 3 2.12 23.97 -7.53
C SER A 3 3.29 23.00 -7.35
N PHE A 4 3.53 22.10 -8.29
CA PHE A 4 4.71 21.22 -8.26
C PHE A 4 6.02 22.03 -8.14
N LYS A 5 6.10 23.19 -8.79
CA LYS A 5 7.25 24.09 -8.68
C LYS A 5 7.46 24.60 -7.24
N SER A 6 6.38 24.94 -6.53
CA SER A 6 6.46 25.38 -5.13
C SER A 6 6.82 24.25 -4.16
N LEU A 7 6.69 22.97 -4.60
CA LEU A 7 7.12 21.80 -3.86
C LEU A 7 8.59 21.42 -4.12
N GLY A 8 9.28 22.11 -5.04
CA GLY A 8 10.69 21.86 -5.37
C GLY A 8 10.91 20.92 -6.56
N VAL A 9 9.86 20.58 -7.31
CA VAL A 9 9.97 19.73 -8.51
C VAL A 9 10.56 20.57 -9.66
N CYS A 10 11.53 20.00 -10.39
CA CYS A 10 12.20 20.65 -11.51
C CYS A 10 11.29 20.82 -12.74
N ASP A 11 11.64 21.78 -13.61
CA ASP A 11 10.80 22.16 -14.74
C ASP A 11 10.69 21.03 -15.79
N GLU A 12 11.68 20.16 -15.95
CA GLU A 12 11.68 18.99 -16.84
C GLU A 12 10.60 17.97 -16.43
N LEU A 13 10.53 17.64 -15.13
CA LEU A 13 9.49 16.77 -14.59
C LEU A 13 8.11 17.43 -14.68
N ILE A 14 7.99 18.71 -14.36
CA ILE A 14 6.72 19.45 -14.47
C ILE A 14 6.20 19.44 -15.90
N SER A 15 7.09 19.69 -16.87
CA SER A 15 6.75 19.64 -18.30
C SER A 15 6.23 18.24 -18.71
N THR A 16 6.85 17.19 -18.19
CA THR A 16 6.44 15.79 -18.45
C THR A 16 5.07 15.49 -17.84
N LEU A 17 4.81 15.93 -16.60
CA LEU A 17 3.50 15.81 -15.96
C LEU A 17 2.40 16.54 -16.72
N GLN A 18 2.66 17.75 -17.20
CA GLN A 18 1.71 18.53 -18.00
C GLN A 18 1.33 17.83 -19.30
N LYS A 19 2.28 17.18 -19.98
CA LYS A 19 2.02 16.37 -21.18
C LYS A 19 1.12 15.18 -20.88
N GLN A 20 1.13 14.66 -19.63
CA GLN A 20 0.25 13.60 -19.14
C GLN A 20 -1.09 14.13 -18.62
N GLY A 21 -1.35 15.46 -18.71
CA GLY A 21 -2.56 16.09 -18.18
C GLY A 21 -2.55 16.35 -16.67
N ILE A 22 -1.43 16.09 -15.96
CA ILE A 22 -1.29 16.28 -14.53
C ILE A 22 -0.80 17.71 -14.28
N LYS A 23 -1.69 18.58 -13.83
CA LYS A 23 -1.42 20.03 -13.68
C LYS A 23 -1.14 20.42 -12.23
N GLU A 24 -1.80 19.78 -11.27
CA GLU A 24 -1.76 20.15 -9.86
C GLU A 24 -1.43 18.94 -8.99
N PRO A 25 -0.69 19.12 -7.89
CA PRO A 25 -0.38 18.04 -6.96
C PRO A 25 -1.61 17.66 -6.15
N THR A 26 -1.72 16.35 -5.88
CA THR A 26 -2.72 15.82 -4.95
C THR A 26 -2.32 16.09 -3.49
N PRO A 27 -3.25 15.99 -2.51
CA PRO A 27 -2.94 16.24 -1.10
C PRO A 27 -1.81 15.38 -0.54
N ILE A 28 -1.66 14.12 -0.98
CA ILE A 28 -0.54 13.27 -0.56
C ILE A 28 0.78 13.76 -1.13
N GLN A 29 0.78 14.24 -2.37
CA GLN A 29 1.95 14.81 -3.02
C GLN A 29 2.37 16.14 -2.37
N GLU A 30 1.43 17.02 -2.08
CA GLU A 30 1.69 18.31 -1.39
C GLU A 30 2.38 18.11 -0.03
N GLN A 31 2.01 17.06 0.69
CA GLN A 31 2.55 16.75 2.01
C GLN A 31 3.86 15.98 1.93
N SER A 32 3.94 14.96 1.06
CA SER A 32 5.07 14.02 1.04
C SER A 32 6.29 14.56 0.32
N ILE A 33 6.14 15.23 -0.84
CA ILE A 33 7.27 15.67 -1.67
C ILE A 33 8.28 16.52 -0.90
N PRO A 34 7.88 17.57 -0.12
CA PRO A 34 8.85 18.38 0.63
C PRO A 34 9.57 17.60 1.74
N ILE A 35 8.90 16.57 2.34
CA ILE A 35 9.49 15.74 3.38
C ILE A 35 10.57 14.84 2.78
N VAL A 36 10.27 14.23 1.63
CA VAL A 36 11.22 13.36 0.92
C VAL A 36 12.42 14.15 0.43
N PHE A 37 12.23 15.36 -0.08
CA PHE A 37 13.35 16.26 -0.45
C PHE A 37 14.26 16.63 0.73
N LYS A 38 13.72 16.73 1.95
CA LYS A 38 14.53 16.99 3.15
C LYS A 38 15.35 15.79 3.62
N GLY A 39 15.14 14.61 3.02
CA GLY A 39 15.82 13.37 3.41
C GLY A 39 15.21 12.69 4.64
N ASN A 40 14.03 13.11 5.10
CA ASN A 40 13.37 12.49 6.24
C ASN A 40 12.67 11.20 5.85
N ASP A 41 12.63 10.24 6.77
CA ASP A 41 11.78 9.06 6.64
C ASP A 41 10.32 9.47 6.71
N ILE A 42 9.46 8.74 5.97
CA ILE A 42 8.03 9.06 5.90
C ILE A 42 7.16 7.81 6.04
N ILE A 43 6.13 7.91 6.86
CA ILE A 43 5.00 6.97 6.91
C ILE A 43 3.79 7.67 6.30
N ALA A 44 3.46 7.32 5.07
CA ALA A 44 2.38 7.92 4.31
C ALA A 44 1.15 6.98 4.28
N LYS A 45 0.10 7.37 5.01
CA LYS A 45 -1.19 6.68 4.96
C LYS A 45 -2.04 7.30 3.86
N ALA A 46 -2.22 6.55 2.76
CA ALA A 46 -3.03 6.99 1.62
C ALA A 46 -3.56 5.79 0.83
N GLN A 47 -4.80 5.89 0.34
CA GLN A 47 -5.44 4.86 -0.47
C GLN A 47 -4.84 4.77 -1.88
N THR A 48 -5.11 3.67 -2.61
CA THR A 48 -4.78 3.56 -4.03
C THR A 48 -5.51 4.62 -4.85
N GLY A 49 -4.89 5.13 -5.92
CA GLY A 49 -5.47 6.18 -6.77
C GLY A 49 -5.35 7.60 -6.21
N THR A 50 -4.68 7.83 -5.08
CA THR A 50 -4.46 9.17 -4.52
C THR A 50 -3.22 9.87 -5.08
N GLY A 51 -2.45 9.22 -5.95
CA GLY A 51 -1.21 9.76 -6.52
C GLY A 51 0.05 9.48 -5.71
N LYS A 52 0.07 8.41 -4.89
CA LYS A 52 1.24 7.98 -4.09
C LYS A 52 2.50 7.80 -4.93
N THR A 53 2.38 7.20 -6.11
CA THR A 53 3.51 6.90 -6.99
C THR A 53 4.31 8.16 -7.31
N LEU A 54 3.66 9.23 -7.75
CA LEU A 54 4.32 10.51 -7.99
C LEU A 54 4.84 11.18 -6.71
N ALA A 55 4.17 10.95 -5.56
CA ALA A 55 4.60 11.52 -4.28
C ALA A 55 6.01 11.05 -3.87
N PHE A 56 6.42 9.83 -4.25
CA PHE A 56 7.78 9.36 -4.02
C PHE A 56 8.68 9.43 -5.26
N LEU A 57 8.18 9.17 -6.47
CA LEU A 57 9.01 9.16 -7.66
C LEU A 57 9.61 10.53 -7.96
N LEU A 58 8.82 11.60 -7.93
CA LEU A 58 9.31 12.94 -8.28
C LEU A 58 10.53 13.37 -7.45
N PRO A 59 10.46 13.38 -6.09
CA PRO A 59 11.59 13.81 -5.28
C PRO A 59 12.76 12.81 -5.30
N ILE A 60 12.51 11.51 -5.51
CA ILE A 60 13.56 10.50 -5.55
C ILE A 60 14.36 10.63 -6.85
N LEU A 61 13.68 10.65 -8.02
CA LEU A 61 14.33 10.69 -9.32
C LEU A 61 15.17 11.95 -9.49
N GLN A 62 14.68 13.10 -9.02
CA GLN A 62 15.41 14.36 -9.08
C GLN A 62 16.68 14.40 -8.21
N ARG A 63 16.84 13.45 -7.29
CA ARG A 63 18.01 13.36 -6.39
C ARG A 63 18.96 12.21 -6.70
N ILE A 64 18.80 11.59 -7.84
CA ILE A 64 19.72 10.57 -8.33
C ILE A 64 20.95 11.25 -8.91
N HIS A 65 22.12 10.71 -8.60
CA HIS A 65 23.40 11.09 -9.19
C HIS A 65 23.61 10.22 -10.44
N THR A 66 23.33 10.78 -11.61
CA THR A 66 23.35 10.05 -12.88
C THR A 66 24.75 9.79 -13.42
N ASP A 67 25.72 10.55 -12.94
CA ASP A 67 27.16 10.35 -13.16
C ASP A 67 27.75 9.13 -12.41
N VAL A 68 26.99 8.60 -11.46
CA VAL A 68 27.39 7.44 -10.64
C VAL A 68 26.59 6.21 -11.02
N HIS A 69 27.19 5.35 -11.86
CA HIS A 69 26.58 4.10 -12.31
C HIS A 69 26.57 3.06 -11.18
N GLN A 70 25.59 3.17 -10.29
CA GLN A 70 25.31 2.20 -9.21
C GLN A 70 23.85 2.29 -8.78
N GLU A 71 23.40 1.26 -8.12
CA GLU A 71 22.06 1.17 -7.56
C GLU A 71 21.93 2.15 -6.38
N GLN A 72 21.05 3.16 -6.50
CA GLN A 72 20.85 4.21 -5.51
C GLN A 72 19.48 4.12 -4.81
N VAL A 73 18.51 3.52 -5.50
CA VAL A 73 17.11 3.44 -5.05
C VAL A 73 16.57 2.03 -5.20
N LEU A 74 15.89 1.56 -4.16
CA LEU A 74 15.15 0.30 -4.16
C LEU A 74 13.66 0.59 -3.92
N ILE A 75 12.80 0.13 -4.83
CA ILE A 75 11.33 0.21 -4.68
C ILE A 75 10.77 -1.20 -4.59
N ILE A 76 10.07 -1.48 -3.50
CA ILE A 76 9.49 -2.79 -3.19
C ILE A 76 7.97 -2.67 -3.20
N ALA A 77 7.29 -3.55 -3.94
CA ALA A 77 5.85 -3.62 -3.98
C ALA A 77 5.35 -5.07 -4.06
N PRO A 78 4.10 -5.37 -3.64
CA PRO A 78 3.63 -6.75 -3.46
C PRO A 78 3.48 -7.55 -4.75
N THR A 79 3.16 -6.89 -5.86
CA THR A 79 2.77 -7.57 -7.11
C THR A 79 3.60 -7.14 -8.31
N ARG A 80 3.72 -8.06 -9.28
CA ARG A 80 4.42 -7.81 -10.54
C ARG A 80 3.75 -6.71 -11.36
N GLU A 81 2.42 -6.67 -11.30
CA GLU A 81 1.57 -5.70 -11.98
C GLU A 81 1.86 -4.29 -11.45
N LEU A 82 1.89 -4.11 -10.12
CA LEU A 82 2.20 -2.82 -9.50
C LEU A 82 3.64 -2.39 -9.78
N ILE A 83 4.62 -3.31 -9.68
CA ILE A 83 6.00 -3.02 -10.07
C ILE A 83 6.08 -2.56 -11.53
N LYS A 84 5.33 -3.22 -12.42
CA LYS A 84 5.30 -2.81 -13.84
C LYS A 84 4.73 -1.41 -14.00
N GLN A 85 3.61 -1.08 -13.34
CA GLN A 85 2.99 0.25 -13.39
C GLN A 85 3.95 1.32 -12.86
N ILE A 86 4.53 1.13 -11.67
CA ILE A 86 5.52 2.05 -11.10
C ILE A 86 6.72 2.20 -12.03
N SER A 87 7.20 1.10 -12.61
CA SER A 87 8.35 1.12 -13.53
C SER A 87 8.05 1.87 -14.84
N ASP A 88 6.85 1.68 -15.41
CA ASP A 88 6.45 2.35 -16.63
C ASP A 88 6.37 3.88 -16.41
N GLU A 89 5.78 4.32 -15.28
CA GLU A 89 5.74 5.72 -14.87
C GLU A 89 7.13 6.30 -14.55
N ALA A 90 7.93 5.55 -13.78
CA ALA A 90 9.29 5.94 -13.44
C ALA A 90 10.18 6.11 -14.69
N LYS A 91 10.04 5.25 -15.72
CA LYS A 91 10.79 5.36 -16.97
C LYS A 91 10.44 6.61 -17.76
N VAL A 92 9.16 7.00 -17.80
CA VAL A 92 8.75 8.24 -18.48
C VAL A 92 9.34 9.45 -17.79
N LEU A 93 9.33 9.48 -16.43
CA LEU A 93 9.90 10.57 -15.65
C LEU A 93 11.43 10.51 -15.62
N GLY A 94 12.01 9.32 -15.55
CA GLY A 94 13.47 9.12 -15.51
C GLY A 94 14.16 9.47 -16.82
N ALA A 95 13.47 9.28 -17.95
CA ALA A 95 14.04 9.56 -19.29
C ALA A 95 14.44 11.03 -19.50
N VAL A 96 13.76 11.98 -18.83
CA VAL A 96 14.09 13.42 -18.92
C VAL A 96 15.19 13.83 -17.92
N LEU A 97 15.64 12.90 -17.08
CA LEU A 97 16.70 13.10 -16.08
C LEU A 97 17.88 12.13 -16.29
N ASP A 98 17.93 11.39 -17.39
CA ASP A 98 18.94 10.35 -17.69
C ASP A 98 19.08 9.27 -16.60
N VAL A 99 17.94 8.89 -15.99
CA VAL A 99 17.89 7.88 -14.93
C VAL A 99 17.56 6.50 -15.48
N ASP A 100 18.47 5.54 -15.28
CA ASP A 100 18.26 4.14 -15.62
C ASP A 100 17.41 3.40 -14.58
N ILE A 101 16.36 2.71 -15.08
CA ILE A 101 15.35 2.06 -14.23
C ILE A 101 15.17 0.60 -14.65
N LEU A 102 15.36 -0.31 -13.70
CA LEU A 102 15.24 -1.75 -13.91
C LEU A 102 14.20 -2.42 -13.01
N PRO A 103 13.08 -2.91 -13.57
CA PRO A 103 12.15 -3.77 -12.83
C PRO A 103 12.64 -5.23 -12.80
N LEU A 104 12.77 -5.80 -11.61
CA LEU A 104 13.04 -7.20 -11.33
C LEU A 104 11.76 -7.91 -10.95
N ILE A 105 11.14 -8.57 -11.90
CA ILE A 105 9.85 -9.27 -11.71
C ILE A 105 9.94 -10.72 -12.16
N GLY A 106 9.20 -11.60 -11.50
CA GLY A 106 9.07 -12.99 -11.92
C GLY A 106 8.39 -13.12 -13.28
N GLY A 107 8.68 -14.22 -14.00
CA GLY A 107 8.13 -14.47 -15.35
C GLY A 107 9.00 -13.97 -16.49
N LYS A 108 10.06 -13.21 -16.22
CA LYS A 108 11.19 -13.01 -17.13
C LYS A 108 12.32 -13.97 -16.76
N THR A 109 13.13 -14.36 -17.74
CA THR A 109 14.30 -15.19 -17.49
C THR A 109 15.30 -14.45 -16.60
N ILE A 110 15.98 -15.18 -15.73
CA ILE A 110 16.98 -14.60 -14.82
C ILE A 110 18.14 -14.03 -15.63
N GLU A 111 18.54 -14.73 -16.68
CA GLU A 111 19.65 -14.36 -17.57
C GLU A 111 19.46 -12.96 -18.17
N SER A 112 18.24 -12.66 -18.65
CA SER A 112 17.94 -11.33 -19.20
C SER A 112 18.01 -10.24 -18.14
N GLN A 113 17.69 -10.54 -16.88
CA GLN A 113 17.79 -9.59 -15.78
C GLN A 113 19.24 -9.42 -15.31
N LEU A 114 20.04 -10.49 -15.31
CA LEU A 114 21.47 -10.44 -15.01
C LEU A 114 22.21 -9.51 -15.96
N GLN A 115 21.96 -9.63 -17.27
CA GLN A 115 22.56 -8.74 -18.28
C GLN A 115 22.20 -7.26 -18.06
N GLN A 116 20.95 -6.98 -17.63
CA GLN A 116 20.51 -5.62 -17.36
C GLN A 116 21.09 -5.09 -16.03
N LEU A 117 21.20 -5.92 -15.00
CA LEU A 117 21.87 -5.58 -13.73
C LEU A 117 23.37 -5.26 -13.95
N GLY A 118 24.03 -5.92 -14.89
CA GLY A 118 25.43 -5.63 -15.24
C GLY A 118 25.66 -4.20 -15.76
N ARG A 119 24.60 -3.49 -16.16
CA ARG A 119 24.67 -2.06 -16.53
C ARG A 119 24.60 -1.11 -15.34
N ARG A 120 24.40 -1.64 -14.13
CA ARG A 120 24.30 -0.91 -12.86
C ARG A 120 23.26 0.23 -12.90
N PRO A 121 21.97 -0.09 -13.08
CA PRO A 121 20.91 0.91 -13.15
C PRO A 121 20.75 1.64 -11.83
N HIS A 122 20.34 2.89 -11.89
CA HIS A 122 20.18 3.76 -10.71
C HIS A 122 19.02 3.34 -9.80
N VAL A 123 17.92 2.85 -10.39
CA VAL A 123 16.70 2.47 -9.67
C VAL A 123 16.35 1.02 -9.92
N ILE A 124 16.27 0.24 -8.85
CA ILE A 124 15.78 -1.13 -8.87
C ILE A 124 14.36 -1.15 -8.31
N LEU A 125 13.45 -1.80 -9.03
CA LEU A 125 12.11 -2.10 -8.54
C LEU A 125 11.89 -3.60 -8.52
N GLY A 126 11.20 -4.13 -7.50
CA GLY A 126 10.94 -5.56 -7.50
C GLY A 126 9.91 -6.02 -6.47
N THR A 127 9.42 -7.24 -6.68
CA THR A 127 8.68 -7.95 -5.64
C THR A 127 9.66 -8.61 -4.66
N PRO A 128 9.32 -8.73 -3.36
CA PRO A 128 10.25 -9.20 -2.34
C PRO A 128 10.99 -10.49 -2.72
N GLY A 129 10.27 -11.53 -3.13
CA GLY A 129 10.87 -12.83 -3.46
C GLY A 129 11.85 -12.76 -4.64
N ARG A 130 11.61 -11.91 -5.68
CA ARG A 130 12.52 -11.78 -6.82
C ARG A 130 13.78 -10.98 -6.45
N LEU A 131 13.64 -9.96 -5.64
CA LEU A 131 14.78 -9.20 -5.11
C LEU A 131 15.69 -10.11 -4.27
N LEU A 132 15.12 -10.90 -3.35
CA LEU A 132 15.86 -11.87 -2.56
C LEU A 132 16.53 -12.97 -3.40
N ASP A 133 15.90 -13.41 -4.50
CA ASP A 133 16.53 -14.37 -5.43
C ASP A 133 17.81 -13.79 -6.02
N HIS A 134 17.79 -12.52 -6.46
CA HIS A 134 18.96 -11.83 -7.00
C HIS A 134 20.03 -11.53 -5.93
N THR A 135 19.66 -11.14 -4.71
CA THR A 135 20.64 -10.91 -3.63
C THR A 135 21.30 -12.22 -3.18
N LYS A 136 20.54 -13.32 -3.04
CA LYS A 136 21.09 -14.65 -2.71
C LYS A 136 22.04 -15.20 -3.77
N ARG A 137 21.84 -14.83 -5.03
CA ARG A 137 22.73 -15.17 -6.16
C ARG A 137 23.96 -14.28 -6.26
N GLY A 138 24.05 -13.22 -5.44
CA GLY A 138 25.13 -12.22 -5.54
C GLY A 138 25.07 -11.36 -6.80
N SER A 139 23.93 -11.37 -7.51
CA SER A 139 23.74 -10.57 -8.72
C SER A 139 23.16 -9.18 -8.45
N LEU A 140 22.67 -8.92 -7.26
CA LEU A 140 22.18 -7.63 -6.79
C LEU A 140 22.81 -7.33 -5.43
N HIS A 141 23.52 -6.22 -5.34
CA HIS A 141 24.09 -5.70 -4.11
C HIS A 141 23.28 -4.49 -3.64
N LEU A 142 22.91 -4.45 -2.37
CA LEU A 142 22.02 -3.41 -1.82
C LEU A 142 22.77 -2.41 -0.92
N ASP A 143 24.05 -2.59 -0.69
CA ASP A 143 24.90 -1.76 0.19
C ASP A 143 25.04 -0.30 -0.27
N SER A 144 24.89 -0.05 -1.58
CA SER A 144 24.89 1.30 -2.17
C SER A 144 23.52 2.00 -2.14
N ILE A 145 22.45 1.29 -1.77
CA ILE A 145 21.08 1.83 -1.76
C ILE A 145 20.93 2.88 -0.64
N ARG A 146 20.62 4.10 -1.04
CA ARG A 146 20.41 5.25 -0.15
C ARG A 146 18.94 5.58 0.09
N ARG A 147 18.03 5.06 -0.73
CA ARG A 147 16.59 5.28 -0.58
C ARG A 147 15.84 4.00 -0.83
N VAL A 148 14.96 3.66 0.11
CA VAL A 148 14.08 2.48 0.02
C VAL A 148 12.63 2.95 0.07
N VAL A 149 11.82 2.47 -0.87
CA VAL A 149 10.38 2.69 -0.90
C VAL A 149 9.67 1.37 -0.69
N LEU A 150 8.74 1.33 0.26
CA LEU A 150 7.78 0.25 0.45
C LEU A 150 6.42 0.78 0.01
N ASP A 151 5.90 0.32 -1.13
CA ASP A 151 4.55 0.67 -1.57
C ASP A 151 3.58 -0.49 -1.34
N GLU A 152 2.37 -0.16 -0.91
CA GLU A 152 1.35 -1.11 -0.43
C GLU A 152 1.89 -2.05 0.67
N ALA A 153 2.53 -1.47 1.70
CA ALA A 153 3.17 -2.23 2.77
C ALA A 153 2.20 -3.15 3.53
N ASP A 154 0.95 -2.73 3.74
CA ASP A 154 -0.11 -3.55 4.32
C ASP A 154 -0.42 -4.78 3.46
N GLN A 155 -0.41 -4.65 2.15
CA GLN A 155 -0.61 -5.78 1.23
C GLN A 155 0.56 -6.77 1.32
N MET A 156 1.80 -6.26 1.39
CA MET A 156 2.98 -7.11 1.56
C MET A 156 2.93 -7.88 2.90
N LEU A 157 2.42 -7.23 3.95
CA LEU A 157 2.17 -7.89 5.24
C LEU A 157 1.15 -9.03 5.12
N HIS A 158 0.01 -8.79 4.48
CA HIS A 158 -1.04 -9.81 4.28
C HIS A 158 -0.56 -10.99 3.42
N MET A 159 0.41 -10.76 2.52
CA MET A 159 1.04 -11.81 1.71
C MET A 159 2.16 -12.56 2.44
N GLY A 160 2.47 -12.18 3.69
CA GLY A 160 3.52 -12.81 4.47
C GLY A 160 4.95 -12.40 4.13
N PHE A 161 5.14 -11.33 3.35
CA PHE A 161 6.46 -10.85 2.91
C PHE A 161 7.23 -10.03 3.94
N LEU A 162 6.70 -9.88 5.16
CA LEU A 162 7.38 -9.06 6.18
C LEU A 162 8.82 -9.50 6.46
N PRO A 163 9.13 -10.81 6.66
CA PRO A 163 10.51 -11.27 6.86
C PRO A 163 11.42 -10.98 5.64
N ASP A 164 10.86 -11.09 4.44
CA ASP A 164 11.58 -10.81 3.20
C ASP A 164 11.96 -9.34 3.09
N ILE A 165 11.04 -8.45 3.47
CA ILE A 165 11.23 -7.00 3.48
C ILE A 165 12.29 -6.61 4.51
N GLU A 166 12.21 -7.15 5.73
CA GLU A 166 13.20 -6.92 6.79
C GLU A 166 14.61 -7.35 6.35
N ASN A 167 14.71 -8.51 5.69
CA ASN A 167 15.97 -9.00 5.13
C ASN A 167 16.53 -8.06 4.05
N LEU A 168 15.69 -7.58 3.12
CA LEU A 168 16.11 -6.64 2.07
C LEU A 168 16.56 -5.30 2.65
N ILE A 169 15.79 -4.73 3.58
CA ILE A 169 16.13 -3.46 4.23
C ILE A 169 17.44 -3.61 5.01
N GLY A 170 17.65 -4.73 5.70
CA GLY A 170 18.87 -4.99 6.48
C GLY A 170 20.16 -5.05 5.65
N GLN A 171 20.06 -5.30 4.32
CA GLN A 171 21.18 -5.30 3.40
C GLN A 171 21.50 -3.93 2.79
N THR A 172 20.64 -2.92 2.99
CA THR A 172 20.87 -1.57 2.47
C THR A 172 21.70 -0.71 3.42
N ASP A 173 22.18 0.44 2.96
CA ASP A 173 22.93 1.38 3.81
C ASP A 173 22.17 1.73 5.10
N ALA A 174 22.90 1.79 6.22
CA ALA A 174 22.30 2.10 7.52
C ALA A 174 21.71 3.52 7.59
N ASN A 175 22.27 4.48 6.83
CA ASN A 175 21.82 5.86 6.74
C ASN A 175 20.81 6.11 5.61
N ARG A 176 20.20 5.04 5.07
CA ARG A 176 19.18 5.16 4.03
C ARG A 176 17.98 5.97 4.50
N GLN A 177 17.34 6.63 3.56
CA GLN A 177 16.00 7.17 3.74
C GLN A 177 14.97 6.07 3.44
N LEU A 178 14.01 5.83 4.36
CA LEU A 178 12.97 4.84 4.18
C LEU A 178 11.60 5.51 4.03
N LEU A 179 10.92 5.21 2.92
CA LEU A 179 9.59 5.73 2.59
C LEU A 179 8.58 4.59 2.62
N LEU A 180 7.62 4.66 3.52
CA LEU A 180 6.57 3.66 3.68
C LEU A 180 5.23 4.25 3.26
N PHE A 181 4.64 3.68 2.20
CA PHE A 181 3.32 4.03 1.70
C PHE A 181 2.36 2.85 1.91
N SER A 182 1.20 3.12 2.50
CA SER A 182 0.23 2.08 2.84
C SER A 182 -1.18 2.67 2.93
N ALA A 183 -2.21 1.88 2.66
CA ALA A 183 -3.59 2.29 2.89
C ALA A 183 -3.94 2.19 4.39
N THR A 184 -3.40 1.19 5.07
CA THR A 184 -3.58 0.96 6.51
C THR A 184 -2.23 0.82 7.20
N ILE A 185 -2.16 1.15 8.51
CA ILE A 185 -0.93 1.04 9.32
C ILE A 185 -1.21 0.11 10.52
N PRO A 186 -1.30 -1.20 10.31
CA PRO A 186 -1.46 -2.17 11.39
C PRO A 186 -0.20 -2.24 12.27
N ASP A 187 -0.32 -2.84 13.45
CA ASP A 187 0.77 -2.86 14.45
C ASP A 187 2.08 -3.47 13.93
N LYS A 188 2.00 -4.50 13.08
CA LYS A 188 3.21 -5.09 12.46
C LYS A 188 3.95 -4.09 11.56
N ILE A 189 3.25 -3.31 10.76
CA ILE A 189 3.84 -2.24 9.94
C ILE A 189 4.39 -1.11 10.82
N ARG A 190 3.70 -0.77 11.91
CA ARG A 190 4.17 0.20 12.88
C ARG A 190 5.46 -0.27 13.57
N ASN A 191 5.57 -1.56 13.86
CA ASN A 191 6.77 -2.16 14.44
C ASN A 191 7.93 -2.18 13.44
N LEU A 192 7.69 -2.51 12.17
CA LEU A 192 8.68 -2.38 11.09
C LEU A 192 9.22 -0.95 11.02
N ALA A 193 8.32 0.05 11.01
CA ALA A 193 8.73 1.45 10.98
C ALA A 193 9.58 1.83 12.21
N LYS A 194 9.21 1.38 13.41
CA LYS A 194 10.01 1.62 14.63
C LYS A 194 11.40 0.99 14.60
N ALA A 195 11.53 -0.18 13.96
CA ALA A 195 12.79 -0.92 13.89
C ALA A 195 13.77 -0.32 12.87
N TYR A 196 13.26 0.20 11.75
CA TYR A 196 14.09 0.53 10.58
C TYR A 196 14.07 2.01 10.17
N MET A 197 13.21 2.85 10.77
CA MET A 197 13.08 4.27 10.43
C MET A 197 13.61 5.18 11.53
N THR A 198 14.19 6.31 11.12
CA THR A 198 14.74 7.32 12.02
C THR A 198 13.81 8.54 12.07
N LYS A 199 13.09 8.72 13.19
CA LYS A 199 12.15 9.83 13.42
C LYS A 199 11.23 10.09 12.23
N PRO A 200 10.46 9.08 11.77
CA PRO A 200 9.66 9.22 10.56
C PRO A 200 8.57 10.29 10.72
N VAL A 201 8.36 11.06 9.67
CA VAL A 201 7.24 12.00 9.59
C VAL A 201 5.99 11.24 9.13
N SER A 202 4.93 11.28 9.93
CA SER A 202 3.67 10.68 9.57
C SER A 202 2.82 11.64 8.74
N VAL A 203 2.42 11.20 7.56
CA VAL A 203 1.53 11.92 6.65
C VAL A 203 0.26 11.11 6.49
N THR A 204 -0.87 11.74 6.71
CA THR A 204 -2.18 11.18 6.38
C THR A 204 -2.83 12.10 5.38
N ALA A 205 -2.82 11.70 4.14
CA ALA A 205 -3.68 12.35 3.18
C ALA A 205 -5.07 11.72 3.33
N GLU A 206 -5.93 12.44 4.06
CA GLU A 206 -7.34 12.33 3.76
C GLU A 206 -7.47 12.84 2.32
N GLY A 207 -7.27 11.96 1.34
CA GLY A 207 -7.79 12.22 0.01
C GLY A 207 -9.24 12.64 0.23
N LYS A 208 -9.80 13.56 -0.57
CA LYS A 208 -11.25 13.51 -0.83
C LYS A 208 -11.50 12.04 -0.96
N HIS A 209 -12.06 11.45 0.04
CA HIS A 209 -12.30 10.02 0.05
C HIS A 209 -12.56 9.63 -1.42
N ILE A 210 -11.90 8.55 -1.95
CA ILE A 210 -12.76 7.67 -2.72
C ILE A 210 -13.79 7.39 -1.65
N THR A 211 -14.74 8.26 -1.65
CA THR A 211 -15.66 8.30 -0.56
C THR A 211 -16.36 7.01 -0.77
N LEU A 212 -16.22 6.11 0.21
CA LEU A 212 -17.18 5.03 0.30
C LEU A 212 -18.59 5.61 -0.01
N ASP A 213 -18.76 6.90 0.15
CA ASP A 213 -19.90 7.74 -0.22
C ASP A 213 -20.14 7.90 -1.74
N SER A 214 -19.10 7.81 -2.60
CA SER A 214 -19.25 7.78 -4.06
C SER A 214 -19.57 6.39 -4.61
N ILE A 215 -19.50 5.36 -3.75
CA ILE A 215 -19.78 3.97 -4.09
C ILE A 215 -21.11 3.55 -3.45
N ASP A 216 -22.10 3.26 -4.29
CA ASP A 216 -23.36 2.67 -3.84
C ASP A 216 -23.11 1.22 -3.41
N GLN A 217 -23.12 0.99 -2.10
CA GLN A 217 -22.78 -0.28 -1.48
C GLN A 217 -24.05 -1.04 -1.11
N ARG A 218 -24.25 -2.19 -1.75
CA ARG A 218 -25.45 -3.04 -1.60
C ARG A 218 -25.06 -4.42 -1.10
N VAL A 219 -25.79 -4.98 -0.15
CA VAL A 219 -25.63 -6.35 0.34
C VAL A 219 -26.86 -7.15 0.02
N TYR A 220 -26.72 -8.26 -0.67
CA TYR A 220 -27.81 -9.19 -0.96
C TYR A 220 -27.66 -10.43 -0.09
N MET A 221 -28.65 -10.61 0.81
CA MET A 221 -28.72 -11.77 1.72
C MET A 221 -29.46 -12.93 1.03
N MET A 222 -28.76 -14.03 0.79
CA MET A 222 -29.31 -15.18 0.05
C MET A 222 -28.61 -16.49 0.39
N ASN A 223 -29.14 -17.61 -0.08
CA ASN A 223 -28.47 -18.89 0.02
C ASN A 223 -27.35 -19.04 -1.03
N PRO A 224 -26.37 -19.92 -0.82
CA PRO A 224 -25.28 -20.11 -1.77
C PRO A 224 -25.73 -20.45 -3.20
N GLU A 225 -26.77 -21.26 -3.34
CA GLU A 225 -27.34 -21.69 -4.63
C GLU A 225 -27.99 -20.54 -5.43
N ASP A 226 -28.46 -19.51 -4.74
CA ASP A 226 -29.09 -18.34 -5.39
C ASP A 226 -28.05 -17.34 -5.93
N LYS A 227 -26.77 -17.42 -5.51
CA LYS A 227 -25.75 -16.39 -5.82
C LYS A 227 -25.47 -16.28 -7.32
N THR A 228 -25.17 -17.37 -8.02
CA THR A 228 -24.84 -17.34 -9.46
C THR A 228 -26.02 -16.90 -10.32
N PRO A 229 -27.26 -17.45 -10.17
CA PRO A 229 -28.40 -16.97 -10.92
C PRO A 229 -28.68 -15.48 -10.71
N ARG A 230 -28.55 -15.01 -9.46
CA ARG A 230 -28.75 -13.59 -9.15
C ARG A 230 -27.66 -12.70 -9.76
N LEU A 231 -26.39 -13.12 -9.71
CA LEU A 231 -25.28 -12.39 -10.34
C LEU A 231 -25.49 -12.25 -11.85
N ILE A 232 -25.83 -13.35 -12.53
CA ILE A 232 -26.10 -13.34 -13.98
C ILE A 232 -27.20 -12.32 -14.30
N LYS A 233 -28.32 -12.41 -13.59
CA LYS A 233 -29.44 -11.51 -13.76
C LYS A 233 -29.06 -10.05 -13.55
N MET A 234 -28.30 -9.74 -12.48
CA MET A 234 -27.84 -8.37 -12.20
C MET A 234 -26.90 -7.84 -13.27
N ILE A 235 -25.94 -8.65 -13.74
CA ILE A 235 -25.03 -8.24 -14.82
C ILE A 235 -25.81 -7.94 -16.11
N GLN A 236 -26.84 -8.72 -16.43
CA GLN A 236 -27.69 -8.50 -17.60
C GLN A 236 -28.57 -7.25 -17.45
N GLU A 237 -29.12 -7.00 -16.26
CA GLU A 237 -29.95 -5.82 -15.95
C GLU A 237 -29.11 -4.53 -15.88
N ASP A 238 -27.97 -4.55 -15.17
CA ASP A 238 -27.12 -3.38 -14.96
C ASP A 238 -26.26 -3.04 -16.19
N ASN A 239 -25.97 -4.03 -17.03
CA ASN A 239 -25.10 -3.94 -18.21
C ASN A 239 -23.82 -3.09 -17.94
N PRO A 240 -22.96 -3.49 -17.00
CA PRO A 240 -21.80 -2.69 -16.58
C PRO A 240 -20.85 -2.43 -17.75
N TYR A 241 -20.24 -1.23 -17.81
CA TYR A 241 -19.19 -0.98 -18.80
C TYR A 241 -17.99 -1.91 -18.57
N LEU A 242 -17.46 -1.93 -17.36
CA LEU A 242 -16.50 -2.93 -16.88
C LEU A 242 -16.89 -3.36 -15.46
N ALA A 243 -16.78 -4.65 -15.18
CA ALA A 243 -17.06 -5.20 -13.85
C ALA A 243 -15.96 -6.15 -13.37
N ILE A 244 -15.70 -6.13 -12.06
CA ILE A 244 -14.87 -7.16 -11.41
C ILE A 244 -15.75 -7.97 -10.46
N VAL A 245 -15.65 -9.30 -10.56
CA VAL A 245 -16.30 -10.25 -9.66
C VAL A 245 -15.23 -10.90 -8.79
N PHE A 246 -15.31 -10.70 -7.48
CA PHE A 246 -14.34 -11.23 -6.52
C PHE A 246 -14.81 -12.54 -5.89
N CYS A 247 -13.96 -13.57 -5.98
CA CYS A 247 -14.09 -14.84 -5.28
C CYS A 247 -12.97 -15.01 -4.26
N ASN A 248 -13.28 -15.58 -3.07
CA ASN A 248 -12.26 -15.81 -2.04
C ASN A 248 -11.27 -16.90 -2.42
N LYS A 249 -11.70 -17.90 -3.22
CA LYS A 249 -10.89 -19.06 -3.59
C LYS A 249 -10.75 -19.19 -5.10
N ARG A 250 -9.63 -19.74 -5.53
CA ARG A 250 -9.33 -20.00 -6.94
C ARG A 250 -10.37 -20.92 -7.59
N GLU A 251 -10.69 -22.03 -6.92
CA GLU A 251 -11.66 -23.01 -7.42
C GLU A 251 -13.04 -22.39 -7.62
N GLY A 252 -13.42 -21.46 -6.73
CA GLY A 252 -14.64 -20.67 -6.84
C GLY A 252 -14.62 -19.76 -8.06
N ALA A 253 -13.49 -19.09 -8.32
CA ALA A 253 -13.34 -18.20 -9.48
C ALA A 253 -13.44 -19.00 -10.80
N ILE A 254 -12.75 -20.15 -10.90
CA ILE A 254 -12.79 -21.02 -12.09
C ILE A 254 -14.21 -21.51 -12.34
N ARG A 255 -14.88 -22.07 -11.32
CA ARG A 255 -16.24 -22.58 -11.45
C ARG A 255 -17.21 -21.47 -11.89
N LEU A 256 -17.16 -20.31 -11.21
CA LEU A 256 -18.02 -19.17 -11.53
C LEU A 256 -17.77 -18.68 -12.96
N SER A 257 -16.51 -18.63 -13.41
CA SER A 257 -16.17 -18.23 -14.78
C SER A 257 -16.81 -19.16 -15.81
N TYR A 258 -16.80 -20.47 -15.55
CA TYR A 258 -17.48 -21.44 -16.42
C TYR A 258 -18.99 -21.20 -16.47
N GLU A 259 -19.65 -21.01 -15.30
CA GLU A 259 -21.09 -20.74 -15.21
C GLU A 259 -21.49 -19.45 -15.93
N LEU A 260 -20.71 -18.37 -15.76
CA LEU A 260 -20.96 -17.09 -16.42
C LEU A 260 -20.74 -17.15 -17.96
N THR A 261 -19.72 -17.90 -18.40
CA THR A 261 -19.47 -18.13 -19.82
C THR A 261 -20.61 -18.92 -20.45
N ALA A 262 -21.11 -19.97 -19.77
CA ALA A 262 -22.27 -20.76 -20.22
C ALA A 262 -23.56 -19.92 -20.32
N ALA A 263 -23.68 -18.86 -19.53
CA ALA A 263 -24.75 -17.86 -19.60
C ALA A 263 -24.57 -16.82 -20.73
N GLY A 264 -23.52 -16.93 -21.56
CA GLY A 264 -23.25 -16.05 -22.69
C GLY A 264 -22.60 -14.71 -22.33
N LEU A 265 -22.05 -14.57 -21.11
CA LEU A 265 -21.39 -13.33 -20.68
C LEU A 265 -19.95 -13.26 -21.19
N ASN A 266 -19.47 -12.05 -21.53
CA ASN A 266 -18.10 -11.78 -21.97
C ASN A 266 -17.17 -11.64 -20.77
N ILE A 267 -16.53 -12.76 -20.37
CA ILE A 267 -15.71 -12.83 -19.16
C ILE A 267 -14.26 -13.22 -19.45
N ALA A 268 -13.37 -12.88 -18.52
CA ALA A 268 -12.08 -13.55 -18.33
C ALA A 268 -11.90 -13.88 -16.85
N GLU A 269 -11.17 -14.96 -16.57
CA GLU A 269 -10.79 -15.35 -15.21
C GLU A 269 -9.36 -14.89 -14.90
N MET A 270 -9.09 -14.54 -13.63
CA MET A 270 -7.74 -14.18 -13.18
C MET A 270 -7.44 -14.73 -11.79
N HIS A 271 -6.48 -15.67 -11.73
CA HIS A 271 -6.04 -16.34 -10.51
C HIS A 271 -4.55 -16.69 -10.56
N GLY A 272 -4.02 -17.22 -9.45
CA GLY A 272 -2.56 -17.41 -9.27
C GLY A 272 -1.89 -18.37 -10.24
N ASP A 273 -2.62 -19.34 -10.81
CA ASP A 273 -2.04 -20.38 -11.68
C ASP A 273 -1.80 -19.90 -13.12
N LEU A 274 -2.36 -18.75 -13.48
CA LEU A 274 -2.14 -18.20 -14.82
C LEU A 274 -0.70 -17.74 -15.02
N THR A 275 -0.16 -18.06 -16.21
CA THR A 275 1.15 -17.53 -16.60
C THR A 275 1.13 -16.00 -16.66
N GLN A 276 2.29 -15.37 -16.43
CA GLN A 276 2.39 -13.90 -16.46
C GLN A 276 2.00 -13.32 -17.83
N GLY A 277 2.32 -14.03 -18.92
CA GLY A 277 1.90 -13.60 -20.27
C GLY A 277 0.37 -13.57 -20.41
N ARG A 278 -0.32 -14.61 -19.91
CA ARG A 278 -1.78 -14.70 -19.95
C ARG A 278 -2.43 -13.61 -19.08
N ARG A 279 -1.91 -13.39 -17.87
CA ARG A 279 -2.39 -12.30 -16.99
C ARG A 279 -2.26 -10.92 -17.66
N THR A 280 -1.10 -10.64 -18.25
CA THR A 280 -0.85 -9.38 -18.97
C THR A 280 -1.82 -9.20 -20.14
N GLN A 281 -2.10 -10.28 -20.89
CA GLN A 281 -3.06 -10.23 -22.00
C GLN A 281 -4.49 -9.96 -21.50
N ILE A 282 -4.94 -10.68 -20.45
CA ILE A 282 -6.26 -10.48 -19.84
C ILE A 282 -6.44 -9.02 -19.38
N LEU A 283 -5.46 -8.48 -18.65
CA LEU A 283 -5.54 -7.09 -18.17
C LEU A 283 -5.58 -6.09 -19.31
N ARG A 284 -4.81 -6.33 -20.39
CA ARG A 284 -4.84 -5.48 -21.59
C ARG A 284 -6.19 -5.53 -22.29
N ASP A 285 -6.80 -6.72 -22.43
CA ASP A 285 -8.09 -6.89 -23.07
C ASP A 285 -9.22 -6.30 -22.22
N PHE A 286 -9.14 -6.43 -20.90
CA PHE A 286 -10.06 -5.82 -19.95
C PHE A 286 -9.95 -4.29 -19.97
N ALA A 287 -8.75 -3.72 -19.94
CA ALA A 287 -8.54 -2.28 -20.01
C ALA A 287 -9.03 -1.66 -21.35
N LYS A 288 -9.06 -2.44 -22.42
CA LYS A 288 -9.61 -2.03 -23.74
C LYS A 288 -11.08 -2.37 -23.93
N ALA A 289 -11.76 -2.79 -22.87
CA ALA A 289 -13.14 -3.24 -22.88
C ALA A 289 -13.44 -4.35 -23.93
N LYS A 290 -12.43 -5.13 -24.34
CA LYS A 290 -12.63 -6.34 -25.12
C LYS A 290 -13.22 -7.47 -24.28
N THR A 291 -12.97 -7.46 -23.00
CA THR A 291 -13.57 -8.29 -21.96
C THR A 291 -14.34 -7.37 -21.04
N GLN A 292 -15.60 -7.68 -20.78
CA GLN A 292 -16.48 -6.84 -19.96
C GLN A 292 -16.37 -7.17 -18.46
N ILE A 293 -16.19 -8.45 -18.14
CA ILE A 293 -16.24 -8.95 -16.76
C ILE A 293 -14.96 -9.70 -16.45
N LEU A 294 -14.31 -9.32 -15.33
CA LEU A 294 -13.15 -10.00 -14.81
C LEU A 294 -13.52 -10.75 -13.55
N VAL A 295 -13.49 -12.09 -13.58
CA VAL A 295 -13.66 -12.93 -12.38
C VAL A 295 -12.30 -13.18 -11.76
N ALA A 296 -12.08 -12.74 -10.52
CA ALA A 296 -10.75 -12.75 -9.94
C ALA A 296 -10.72 -13.12 -8.45
N THR A 297 -9.57 -13.62 -8.01
CA THR A 297 -9.25 -13.70 -6.58
C THR A 297 -8.57 -12.42 -6.12
N ASP A 298 -8.61 -12.11 -4.82
CA ASP A 298 -7.97 -10.92 -4.25
C ASP A 298 -6.51 -10.77 -4.66
N ILE A 299 -5.73 -11.84 -4.53
CA ILE A 299 -4.30 -11.84 -4.85
C ILE A 299 -4.06 -11.52 -6.33
N ALA A 300 -4.91 -12.05 -7.20
CA ALA A 300 -4.75 -11.86 -8.64
C ALA A 300 -5.23 -10.48 -9.12
N ALA A 301 -6.24 -9.90 -8.45
CA ALA A 301 -6.77 -8.59 -8.77
C ALA A 301 -6.03 -7.41 -8.09
N ARG A 302 -5.02 -7.72 -7.26
CA ARG A 302 -4.19 -6.68 -6.64
C ARG A 302 -3.35 -5.94 -7.68
N GLY A 303 -3.16 -4.65 -7.44
CA GLY A 303 -2.39 -3.80 -8.35
C GLY A 303 -3.09 -3.52 -9.68
N ILE A 304 -4.35 -3.94 -9.88
CA ILE A 304 -5.12 -3.55 -11.07
C ILE A 304 -5.52 -2.09 -10.92
N ASP A 305 -4.94 -1.25 -11.75
CA ASP A 305 -5.30 0.16 -11.90
C ASP A 305 -5.86 0.37 -13.30
N ILE A 306 -7.14 0.05 -13.46
CA ILE A 306 -7.88 0.16 -14.72
C ILE A 306 -9.01 1.13 -14.48
N GLU A 307 -9.08 2.16 -15.31
CA GLU A 307 -10.17 3.13 -15.32
C GLU A 307 -11.43 2.54 -15.97
N GLY A 308 -12.58 3.10 -15.63
CA GLY A 308 -13.86 2.69 -16.24
C GLY A 308 -14.52 1.48 -15.59
N ILE A 309 -14.00 0.96 -14.48
CA ILE A 309 -14.69 -0.09 -13.72
C ILE A 309 -15.89 0.54 -13.02
N THR A 310 -17.09 0.21 -13.49
CA THR A 310 -18.35 0.76 -12.97
C THR A 310 -18.93 -0.08 -11.84
N HIS A 311 -18.68 -1.41 -11.86
CA HIS A 311 -19.24 -2.34 -10.90
C HIS A 311 -18.19 -3.25 -10.26
N VAL A 312 -18.37 -3.48 -8.97
CA VAL A 312 -17.64 -4.51 -8.21
C VAL A 312 -18.65 -5.45 -7.59
N TYR A 313 -18.54 -6.73 -7.89
CA TYR A 313 -19.35 -7.78 -7.28
C TYR A 313 -18.48 -8.61 -6.34
N ASN A 314 -18.71 -8.55 -5.04
CA ASN A 314 -18.14 -9.49 -4.08
C ASN A 314 -19.03 -10.74 -4.08
N TYR A 315 -18.70 -11.74 -4.90
CA TYR A 315 -19.41 -13.02 -4.94
C TYR A 315 -19.29 -13.75 -3.60
N ASP A 316 -18.13 -13.61 -2.96
CA ASP A 316 -17.89 -14.02 -1.58
C ASP A 316 -17.56 -12.81 -0.70
N VAL A 317 -18.12 -12.79 0.51
CA VAL A 317 -17.77 -11.80 1.53
C VAL A 317 -16.30 -11.97 1.89
N PRO A 318 -15.46 -10.92 1.81
CA PRO A 318 -14.08 -11.02 2.24
C PRO A 318 -14.00 -11.18 3.76
N HIS A 319 -13.06 -12.03 4.22
CA HIS A 319 -12.84 -12.28 5.64
C HIS A 319 -11.87 -11.27 6.29
N ASP A 320 -11.53 -10.21 5.57
CA ASP A 320 -10.73 -9.11 6.04
C ASP A 320 -11.34 -7.80 5.54
N VAL A 321 -11.39 -6.81 6.43
CA VAL A 321 -11.97 -5.49 6.13
C VAL A 321 -11.16 -4.75 5.09
N ASP A 322 -9.83 -4.86 5.16
CA ASP A 322 -8.94 -4.19 4.19
C ASP A 322 -9.19 -4.73 2.79
N TYR A 323 -9.45 -6.04 2.64
CA TYR A 323 -9.84 -6.61 1.36
C TYR A 323 -11.17 -6.04 0.84
N TYR A 324 -12.15 -5.86 1.73
CA TYR A 324 -13.41 -5.23 1.32
C TYR A 324 -13.18 -3.84 0.73
N ILE A 325 -12.44 -3.00 1.45
CA ILE A 325 -12.12 -1.63 1.01
C ILE A 325 -11.33 -1.62 -0.30
N HIS A 326 -10.34 -2.51 -0.43
CA HIS A 326 -9.51 -2.62 -1.63
C HIS A 326 -10.30 -3.14 -2.84
N ARG A 327 -11.27 -4.05 -2.64
CA ARG A 327 -12.15 -4.55 -3.70
C ARG A 327 -13.06 -3.45 -4.20
N ILE A 328 -13.84 -2.81 -3.32
CA ILE A 328 -14.79 -1.78 -3.72
C ILE A 328 -14.09 -0.52 -4.26
N GLY A 329 -12.89 -0.20 -3.78
CA GLY A 329 -12.04 0.86 -4.30
C GLY A 329 -11.49 0.62 -5.72
N ARG A 330 -11.88 -0.48 -6.40
CA ARG A 330 -11.64 -0.64 -7.85
C ARG A 330 -12.62 0.15 -8.68
N THR A 331 -13.79 0.54 -8.13
CA THR A 331 -14.76 1.45 -8.75
C THR A 331 -14.81 2.80 -8.03
N GLY A 332 -15.60 3.75 -8.51
CA GLY A 332 -15.76 5.07 -7.88
C GLY A 332 -14.50 5.96 -7.94
N ARG A 333 -13.63 5.79 -8.94
CA ARG A 333 -12.37 6.52 -9.09
C ARG A 333 -12.54 7.80 -9.91
N ALA A 334 -11.58 8.73 -9.74
CA ALA A 334 -11.49 9.99 -10.48
C ALA A 334 -12.77 10.85 -10.44
N GLY A 335 -13.53 10.79 -9.33
CA GLY A 335 -14.77 11.57 -9.16
C GLY A 335 -16.01 10.94 -9.79
N ASN A 336 -15.91 9.73 -10.36
CA ASN A 336 -17.05 8.98 -10.87
C ASN A 336 -17.76 8.22 -9.73
N SER A 337 -19.05 7.95 -9.90
CA SER A 337 -19.80 7.03 -9.03
C SER A 337 -19.51 5.58 -9.38
N GLY A 338 -19.58 4.69 -8.39
CA GLY A 338 -19.42 3.25 -8.56
C GLY A 338 -20.50 2.46 -7.86
N ILE A 339 -20.69 1.20 -8.24
CA ILE A 339 -21.61 0.28 -7.58
C ILE A 339 -20.81 -0.91 -7.05
N ALA A 340 -21.01 -1.22 -5.77
CA ALA A 340 -20.43 -2.38 -5.11
C ALA A 340 -21.55 -3.26 -4.55
N VAL A 341 -21.65 -4.47 -5.06
CA VAL A 341 -22.63 -5.47 -4.62
C VAL A 341 -21.94 -6.59 -3.89
N THR A 342 -22.43 -6.96 -2.72
CA THR A 342 -21.89 -8.07 -1.93
C THR A 342 -22.97 -9.12 -1.72
N PHE A 343 -22.69 -10.37 -2.15
CA PHE A 343 -23.55 -11.51 -1.88
C PHE A 343 -23.15 -12.18 -0.59
N ALA A 344 -24.06 -12.21 0.37
CA ALA A 344 -23.81 -12.73 1.70
C ALA A 344 -24.84 -13.82 2.07
N THR A 345 -24.37 -14.78 2.81
CA THR A 345 -25.19 -15.79 3.47
C THR A 345 -25.44 -15.42 4.94
N PRO A 346 -26.37 -16.07 5.64
CA PRO A 346 -26.54 -15.86 7.09
C PRO A 346 -25.24 -16.11 7.89
N ALA A 347 -24.37 -17.01 7.43
CA ALA A 347 -23.08 -17.30 8.06
C ALA A 347 -22.09 -16.13 7.96
N ASP A 348 -22.26 -15.25 6.97
CA ASP A 348 -21.36 -14.11 6.73
C ASP A 348 -21.70 -12.89 7.59
N GLU A 349 -22.79 -12.90 8.37
CA GLU A 349 -23.27 -11.72 9.08
C GLU A 349 -22.25 -11.16 10.08
N SER A 350 -21.45 -12.01 10.70
CA SER A 350 -20.37 -11.58 11.60
C SER A 350 -19.29 -10.77 10.88
N TRP A 351 -18.98 -11.12 9.64
CA TRP A 351 -18.02 -10.40 8.79
C TRP A 351 -18.61 -9.09 8.30
N LEU A 352 -19.86 -9.07 7.89
CA LEU A 352 -20.56 -7.84 7.49
C LEU A 352 -20.57 -6.82 8.63
N ARG A 353 -20.85 -7.23 9.87
CA ARG A 353 -20.80 -6.33 11.03
C ARG A 353 -19.39 -5.76 11.29
N ARG A 354 -18.33 -6.53 11.03
CA ARG A 354 -16.95 -6.04 11.13
C ARG A 354 -16.66 -5.01 10.04
N ILE A 355 -17.09 -5.28 8.81
CA ILE A 355 -16.98 -4.35 7.68
C ILE A 355 -17.73 -3.04 8.01
N GLU A 356 -19.00 -3.11 8.40
CA GLU A 356 -19.82 -1.95 8.75
C GLU A 356 -19.18 -1.08 9.85
N ARG A 357 -18.60 -1.71 10.90
CA ARG A 357 -17.86 -0.98 11.95
C ARG A 357 -16.63 -0.26 11.41
N ALA A 358 -15.88 -0.90 10.55
CA ALA A 358 -14.64 -0.35 10.02
C ALA A 358 -14.87 0.78 9.02
N ILE A 359 -15.88 0.66 8.16
CA ILE A 359 -16.28 1.72 7.24
C ILE A 359 -17.16 2.80 7.90
N GLN A 360 -17.52 2.62 9.18
CA GLN A 360 -18.38 3.51 9.96
C GLN A 360 -19.75 3.80 9.27
N ALA A 361 -20.25 2.82 8.52
CA ALA A 361 -21.51 2.92 7.79
C ALA A 361 -22.31 1.63 7.93
N THR A 362 -23.63 1.73 7.92
CA THR A 362 -24.55 0.58 7.84
C THR A 362 -24.88 0.33 6.37
N LEU A 363 -24.62 -0.88 5.89
CA LEU A 363 -24.89 -1.28 4.53
C LEU A 363 -26.38 -1.55 4.31
N THR A 364 -26.90 -1.11 3.17
CA THR A 364 -28.28 -1.45 2.77
C THR A 364 -28.35 -2.94 2.42
N LYS A 365 -29.20 -3.69 3.13
CA LYS A 365 -29.37 -5.13 2.94
C LYS A 365 -30.66 -5.41 2.17
N TYR A 366 -30.55 -6.22 1.16
CA TYR A 366 -31.63 -6.65 0.28
C TYR A 366 -31.88 -8.16 0.43
N THR A 367 -33.10 -8.59 0.16
CA THR A 367 -33.41 -10.02 -0.10
C THR A 367 -32.89 -10.43 -1.49
N LYS A 368 -32.90 -11.72 -1.79
CA LYS A 368 -32.53 -12.22 -3.12
C LYS A 368 -33.37 -11.60 -4.27
N ASP A 369 -34.59 -11.22 -3.98
CA ASP A 369 -35.52 -10.63 -4.95
C ASP A 369 -35.39 -9.09 -5.06
N GLY A 370 -34.44 -8.49 -4.32
CA GLY A 370 -34.17 -7.06 -4.38
C GLY A 370 -35.05 -6.20 -3.46
N GLN A 371 -35.84 -6.80 -2.56
CA GLN A 371 -36.59 -6.05 -1.56
C GLN A 371 -35.65 -5.59 -0.42
N ILE A 372 -35.83 -4.37 0.07
CA ILE A 372 -35.02 -3.83 1.17
C ILE A 372 -35.38 -4.56 2.46
N LYS A 373 -34.41 -5.29 3.04
CA LYS A 373 -34.52 -5.95 4.34
C LYS A 373 -34.13 -5.00 5.47
N THR A 374 -33.07 -4.22 5.29
CA THR A 374 -32.57 -3.23 6.25
C THR A 374 -31.99 -2.06 5.47
N LYS A 375 -32.46 -0.84 5.73
CA LYS A 375 -31.91 0.36 5.09
C LYS A 375 -30.62 0.77 5.77
N GLY A 376 -29.55 0.93 5.02
CA GLY A 376 -28.30 1.45 5.50
C GLY A 376 -28.35 2.97 5.73
N ASN A 377 -27.51 3.47 6.61
CA ASN A 377 -27.26 4.90 6.75
C ASN A 377 -25.97 5.22 5.99
N ALA A 378 -26.04 6.17 5.07
CA ALA A 378 -24.81 6.75 4.52
C ALA A 378 -23.97 7.31 5.67
N SER A 379 -22.64 7.12 5.61
CA SER A 379 -21.70 7.64 6.59
C SER A 379 -21.91 9.15 6.76
N THR A 380 -22.64 9.55 7.80
CA THR A 380 -22.58 10.93 8.27
C THR A 380 -21.26 11.04 9.03
N ALA A 381 -20.31 11.80 8.48
CA ALA A 381 -19.10 12.19 9.21
C ALA A 381 -19.47 12.57 10.65
N PRO A 382 -18.72 12.14 11.67
CA PRO A 382 -19.05 12.42 13.05
C PRO A 382 -19.15 13.94 13.23
N LYS A 383 -20.34 14.46 13.47
CA LYS A 383 -20.54 15.86 13.88
C LYS A 383 -19.66 16.07 15.10
N ARG A 384 -18.59 16.82 14.93
CA ARG A 384 -17.75 17.32 16.01
C ARG A 384 -18.67 17.91 17.07
N LYS A 385 -18.84 17.21 18.19
CA LYS A 385 -19.50 17.76 19.36
C LYS A 385 -18.73 19.04 19.70
N LYS A 386 -19.34 20.20 19.47
CA LYS A 386 -18.85 21.48 19.99
C LYS A 386 -18.73 21.30 21.51
N ALA A 387 -17.50 21.29 21.99
CA ALA A 387 -17.24 21.35 23.41
C ALA A 387 -17.66 22.75 23.88
N THR A 388 -18.90 22.85 24.37
CA THR A 388 -19.36 23.97 25.17
C THR A 388 -19.05 23.64 26.61
N SER A 389 -17.87 23.98 27.05
CA SER A 389 -17.62 24.31 28.45
C SER A 389 -16.34 25.15 28.54
N LYS A 390 -16.51 26.45 28.68
CA LYS A 390 -15.48 27.35 29.16
C LYS A 390 -15.06 26.88 30.55
N PRO A 391 -13.77 26.69 30.87
CA PRO A 391 -13.35 26.54 32.24
C PRO A 391 -13.54 27.86 32.97
N LYS A 392 -14.32 27.86 34.05
CA LYS A 392 -14.37 28.94 35.04
C LYS A 392 -12.99 29.03 35.70
N ILE A 393 -12.29 30.11 35.46
CA ILE A 393 -11.12 30.53 36.24
C ILE A 393 -11.67 30.99 37.62
N THR A 394 -11.49 30.19 38.64
CA THR A 394 -11.58 30.65 40.03
C THR A 394 -10.16 30.99 40.49
N SER A 395 -9.89 32.29 40.59
CA SER A 395 -8.74 32.83 41.29
C SER A 395 -8.92 32.58 42.80
N SER A 396 -7.99 31.86 43.39
CA SER A 396 -7.71 32.00 44.82
C SER A 396 -6.20 32.17 44.99
N TYR A 397 -5.81 33.44 45.06
CA TYR A 397 -4.56 33.88 45.62
C TYR A 397 -4.62 33.66 47.14
N GLN A 398 -3.77 32.83 47.69
CA GLN A 398 -3.31 32.98 49.05
C GLN A 398 -1.84 32.68 49.18
N SER A 399 -1.13 33.76 49.53
CA SER A 399 0.25 33.82 49.94
C SER A 399 0.49 33.01 51.21
N THR A 400 1.57 32.26 51.32
CA THR A 400 2.27 32.07 52.59
C THR A 400 3.77 32.01 52.41
N LYS A 401 4.40 32.94 53.16
CA LYS A 401 5.83 33.19 53.25
C LYS A 401 6.64 32.03 53.88
N ALA A 402 7.82 31.91 53.41
CA ALA A 402 9.11 31.63 54.02
C ALA A 402 9.15 30.89 55.37
N LYS A 403 9.96 29.82 55.45
CA LYS A 403 10.96 29.71 56.51
C LYS A 403 12.13 28.82 56.02
N ALA A 404 13.30 29.40 55.98
CA ALA A 404 14.58 28.75 55.92
C ALA A 404 14.96 28.14 57.29
N HIS A 405 15.55 26.97 57.30
CA HIS A 405 16.45 26.60 58.37
C HIS A 405 17.60 25.70 57.87
N LYS A 406 18.79 26.18 58.16
CA LYS A 406 20.11 25.58 58.10
C LYS A 406 20.23 24.41 59.07
N ALA A 407 21.06 23.42 58.74
CA ALA A 407 22.17 22.94 59.56
C ALA A 407 22.69 21.64 58.92
N ARG A 408 23.97 21.62 58.49
CA ARG A 408 25.14 20.95 59.11
C ARG A 408 24.94 19.42 59.19
N GLY A 409 25.73 18.56 58.57
CA GLY A 409 27.18 18.49 58.43
C GLY A 409 27.69 17.26 59.16
N HIS A 410 28.41 16.37 58.46
CA HIS A 410 29.54 15.54 58.97
C HIS A 410 29.85 14.49 57.90
N LYS A 411 30.97 14.47 57.25
CA LYS A 411 32.35 14.00 57.52
C LYS A 411 32.46 12.52 57.95
N GLY A 412 33.26 11.83 57.18
CA GLY A 412 33.93 10.56 57.54
C GLY A 412 34.02 9.66 56.29
N SER A 413 34.99 9.63 55.53
CA SER A 413 36.40 9.27 55.51
C SER A 413 36.68 7.75 55.51
N ASN A 414 37.48 7.37 54.52
CA ASN A 414 38.48 6.28 54.49
C ASN A 414 37.98 4.86 54.32
N THR A 415 38.59 3.95 53.58
CA THR A 415 39.99 3.70 53.18
C THR A 415 39.99 2.53 52.17
N ARG A 416 40.66 2.65 51.02
CA ARG A 416 41.86 1.92 50.61
C ARG A 416 41.98 0.41 50.88
N GLN A 417 42.15 -0.36 49.82
CA GLN A 417 43.27 -1.30 49.51
C GLN A 417 42.87 -2.18 48.34
N ARG A 418 43.48 -2.13 47.15
CA ARG A 418 44.77 -2.61 46.66
C ARG A 418 45.07 -4.09 47.00
N ARG A 419 45.16 -4.88 45.92
CA ARG A 419 46.25 -5.81 45.51
C ARG A 419 45.72 -6.68 44.37
N THR A 420 46.29 -6.58 43.16
CA THR A 420 47.49 -7.24 42.57
C THR A 420 47.48 -8.75 42.74
N SER A 421 47.53 -9.51 41.72
CA SER A 421 48.68 -9.95 40.90
C SER A 421 48.29 -11.16 40.06
N THR A 422 48.69 -11.11 38.81
CA THR A 422 49.71 -11.90 38.10
C THR A 422 49.39 -13.35 37.77
N SER A 423 49.38 -13.54 36.45
CA SER A 423 50.28 -14.41 35.64
C SER A 423 49.94 -15.89 35.67
N GLN A 424 50.01 -16.65 34.68
CA GLN A 424 50.90 -16.92 33.57
C GLN A 424 50.44 -18.20 32.84
N THR A 425 50.53 -18.18 31.54
CA THR A 425 51.19 -19.13 30.64
C THR A 425 50.76 -20.60 30.53
N GLY A 426 50.73 -21.02 29.29
CA GLY A 426 51.00 -22.40 28.82
C GLY A 426 50.04 -22.80 27.70
N ARG A 427 50.32 -22.63 26.45
CA ARG A 427 51.20 -23.27 25.45
C ARG A 427 50.83 -24.70 25.10
N ARG A 428 50.63 -24.90 23.79
CA ARG A 428 50.85 -26.10 22.96
C ARG A 428 49.75 -27.17 23.06
N GLY A 429 49.35 -27.77 22.01
CA GLY A 429 49.81 -27.96 20.65
C GLY A 429 48.99 -29.00 19.93
N ASN A 430 48.93 -28.82 18.67
CA ASN A 430 49.16 -29.74 17.57
C ASN A 430 48.21 -30.94 17.27
N ARG A 431 47.84 -30.95 16.00
CA ARG A 431 47.68 -32.11 15.06
C ARG A 431 46.45 -33.03 15.28
N ARG A 432 45.52 -33.06 14.37
CA ARG A 432 45.58 -33.65 13.02
C ARG A 432 44.46 -33.11 12.16
#